data_cbbce4d1e52a84c7b94a74f81cd29f92
#
_entry.id   cbbce4d1e52a84c7b94a74f81cd29f92
#
_cell.length_a   1.000
_cell.length_b   1.000
_cell.length_c   1.000
_cell.angle_alpha   90.00
_cell.angle_beta   90.00
_cell.angle_gamma   90.00
#
_symmetry.space_group_name_H-M   'P 1'
#
loop_
_entity.id
_entity.type
_entity.pdbx_description
1 polymer ?
#
loop_
_entity_poly.entity_id
_entity_poly.type
_entity_poly.pdbx_seq_one_letter_code
_entity_poly.pdbx_strand_id
1 'polypeptide(L)'
;MTDVVDLAHALIAQPSLTGSEGPAVELAASWLSERGWGITHQELSPGHANIWASRGRGAVTLSTHLDTVPPFIGPTRKGSRLVGRGACDAKGIAAAMMVAAQSLVDAGEDRVDLLFVVGEEKSSDGARAANSLPATSRFLVNGEPTEGRLASGAKGSMTVTVRTTGRAAHSAYPELGKSAITPMLALLSTLEELDLPAHPELGSTTINVGTLNAGREANIVPDEAVAQLMVRLVGDPSGVREILERWSRGRAELEFAPHVPAQLFSAIPGFECAPVSFTSDIPLLDRWGTPFLFGPGSITVAHTPHEYIDTGELRDAVDSYMRIVRTLLAS
;
A
#
# COMPACT_ATOMS: atom_id res chain seq x y z
N MET A 1 22.26 -13.43 16.96
CA MET A 1 21.15 -13.03 16.07
C MET A 1 20.50 -11.77 16.65
N THR A 2 20.28 -10.76 15.83
CA THR A 2 19.52 -9.57 16.23
C THR A 2 18.07 -9.97 16.48
N ASP A 3 17.45 -9.60 17.60
CA ASP A 3 16.02 -9.82 17.80
C ASP A 3 15.25 -8.94 16.81
N VAL A 4 14.38 -9.53 16.00
CA VAL A 4 13.56 -8.83 15.00
C VAL A 4 12.68 -7.75 15.64
N VAL A 5 12.25 -7.96 16.90
CA VAL A 5 11.44 -6.98 17.65
C VAL A 5 12.25 -5.73 18.02
N ASP A 6 13.54 -5.88 18.32
CA ASP A 6 14.44 -4.75 18.60
C ASP A 6 14.71 -3.95 17.32
N LEU A 7 14.92 -4.62 16.19
CA LEU A 7 15.12 -3.97 14.91
C LEU A 7 13.84 -3.24 14.45
N ALA A 8 12.66 -3.89 14.57
CA ALA A 8 11.39 -3.26 14.27
C ALA A 8 11.14 -2.03 15.14
N HIS A 9 11.43 -2.13 16.46
CA HIS A 9 11.34 -1.00 17.37
C HIS A 9 12.25 0.16 16.94
N ALA A 10 13.48 -0.13 16.52
CA ALA A 10 14.42 0.89 16.06
C ALA A 10 13.94 1.57 14.76
N LEU A 11 13.41 0.82 13.79
CA LEU A 11 12.86 1.36 12.55
C LEU A 11 11.61 2.21 12.81
N ILE A 12 10.69 1.74 13.65
CA ILE A 12 9.46 2.49 14.01
C ILE A 12 9.80 3.79 14.73
N ALA A 13 10.89 3.82 15.53
CA ALA A 13 11.36 5.03 16.22
C ALA A 13 11.83 6.14 15.25
N GLN A 14 12.15 5.81 13.99
CA GLN A 14 12.53 6.80 13.00
C GLN A 14 11.27 7.39 12.34
N PRO A 15 11.05 8.72 12.39
CA PRO A 15 10.02 9.34 11.57
C PRO A 15 10.29 9.07 10.09
N SER A 16 9.22 8.68 9.34
CA SER A 16 9.32 8.40 7.91
C SER A 16 8.00 8.68 7.20
N LEU A 17 7.43 9.85 7.42
CA LEU A 17 6.27 10.29 6.65
C LEU A 17 6.64 10.35 5.17
N THR A 18 5.71 9.97 4.29
CA THR A 18 5.93 9.99 2.83
C THR A 18 6.56 11.32 2.37
N GLY A 19 7.73 11.22 1.71
CA GLY A 19 8.55 12.34 1.29
C GLY A 19 9.62 12.78 2.31
N SER A 20 9.76 12.07 3.45
CA SER A 20 10.73 12.39 4.52
C SER A 20 11.23 11.11 5.22
N GLU A 21 11.52 10.06 4.45
CA GLU A 21 11.86 8.72 4.94
C GLU A 21 13.32 8.57 5.35
N GLY A 22 14.16 9.56 5.06
CA GLY A 22 15.61 9.52 5.24
C GLY A 22 16.10 8.83 6.51
N PRO A 23 15.60 9.16 7.72
CA PRO A 23 16.05 8.50 8.96
C PRO A 23 15.81 6.99 8.99
N ALA A 24 14.69 6.49 8.47
CA ALA A 24 14.39 5.06 8.42
C ALA A 24 15.21 4.35 7.34
N VAL A 25 15.39 5.00 6.19
CA VAL A 25 16.22 4.54 5.07
C VAL A 25 17.67 4.36 5.52
N GLU A 26 18.26 5.37 6.16
CA GLU A 26 19.63 5.33 6.65
C GLU A 26 19.86 4.28 7.74
N LEU A 27 18.90 4.08 8.64
CA LEU A 27 18.98 3.02 9.64
C LEU A 27 19.00 1.64 8.99
N ALA A 28 18.09 1.39 8.03
CA ALA A 28 18.03 0.13 7.31
C ALA A 28 19.31 -0.12 6.49
N ALA A 29 19.79 0.89 5.76
CA ALA A 29 21.01 0.83 4.96
C ALA A 29 22.26 0.56 5.84
N SER A 30 22.41 1.26 6.96
CA SER A 30 23.53 1.07 7.90
C SER A 30 23.51 -0.33 8.49
N TRP A 31 22.36 -0.81 8.97
CA TRP A 31 22.22 -2.15 9.56
C TRP A 31 22.63 -3.25 8.57
N LEU A 32 22.24 -3.11 7.31
CA LEU A 32 22.59 -4.07 6.24
C LEU A 32 24.07 -3.95 5.83
N SER A 33 24.57 -2.73 5.66
CA SER A 33 25.97 -2.47 5.29
C SER A 33 26.97 -3.04 6.32
N GLU A 34 26.68 -2.88 7.62
CA GLU A 34 27.49 -3.46 8.71
C GLU A 34 27.57 -5.00 8.64
N ARG A 35 26.63 -5.64 7.91
CA ARG A 35 26.57 -7.10 7.70
C ARG A 35 27.06 -7.54 6.33
N GLY A 36 27.72 -6.63 5.61
CA GLY A 36 28.40 -6.92 4.34
C GLY A 36 27.47 -6.92 3.12
N TRP A 37 26.28 -6.30 3.21
CA TRP A 37 25.43 -6.05 2.05
C TRP A 37 25.96 -4.86 1.24
N GLY A 38 25.97 -5.00 -0.08
CA GLY A 38 26.16 -3.85 -1.00
C GLY A 38 24.88 -3.03 -1.06
N ILE A 39 24.96 -1.76 -0.71
CA ILE A 39 23.82 -0.85 -0.67
C ILE A 39 23.86 0.09 -1.87
N THR A 40 22.76 0.13 -2.62
CA THR A 40 22.50 1.14 -3.65
C THR A 40 21.38 2.05 -3.16
N HIS A 41 21.70 3.34 -2.97
CA HIS A 41 20.70 4.38 -2.76
C HIS A 41 20.21 4.88 -4.12
N GLN A 42 18.89 4.86 -4.33
CA GLN A 42 18.25 5.47 -5.49
C GLN A 42 17.49 6.71 -5.02
N GLU A 43 18.15 7.84 -5.06
CA GLU A 43 17.59 9.11 -4.61
C GLU A 43 16.56 9.63 -5.62
N LEU A 44 15.34 9.92 -5.15
CA LEU A 44 14.26 10.55 -5.91
C LEU A 44 14.22 12.05 -5.61
N SER A 45 14.45 12.42 -4.36
CA SER A 45 14.63 13.79 -3.88
C SER A 45 15.36 13.77 -2.53
N PRO A 46 15.87 14.89 -2.01
CA PRO A 46 16.59 14.92 -0.74
C PRO A 46 15.81 14.30 0.41
N GLY A 47 16.35 13.22 1.00
CA GLY A 47 15.73 12.48 2.10
C GLY A 47 14.57 11.54 1.69
N HIS A 48 14.40 11.31 0.39
CA HIS A 48 13.39 10.44 -0.20
C HIS A 48 14.10 9.53 -1.22
N ALA A 49 14.56 8.36 -0.77
CA ALA A 49 15.36 7.43 -1.54
C ALA A 49 14.98 5.98 -1.30
N ASN A 50 14.91 5.19 -2.37
CA ASN A 50 14.89 3.74 -2.25
C ASN A 50 16.26 3.21 -1.80
N ILE A 51 16.28 2.06 -1.16
CA ILE A 51 17.49 1.26 -0.99
C ILE A 51 17.32 -0.13 -1.60
N TRP A 52 18.31 -0.53 -2.38
CA TRP A 52 18.48 -1.89 -2.85
C TRP A 52 19.73 -2.47 -2.22
N ALA A 53 19.54 -3.51 -1.40
CA ALA A 53 20.61 -4.24 -0.75
C ALA A 53 20.81 -5.58 -1.44
N SER A 54 21.99 -5.81 -1.99
CA SER A 54 22.31 -7.00 -2.78
C SER A 54 23.69 -7.56 -2.41
N ARG A 55 23.84 -8.86 -2.60
CA ARG A 55 25.14 -9.55 -2.59
C ARG A 55 25.58 -9.98 -4.00
N GLY A 56 24.89 -9.48 -5.03
CA GLY A 56 25.25 -9.66 -6.44
C GLY A 56 24.72 -10.94 -7.09
N ARG A 57 23.86 -11.71 -6.41
CA ARG A 57 23.30 -12.98 -6.91
C ARG A 57 21.81 -13.11 -6.76
N GLY A 58 21.09 -12.04 -6.44
CA GLY A 58 19.68 -12.06 -6.11
C GLY A 58 18.82 -12.74 -7.18
N ALA A 59 18.19 -13.84 -6.81
CA ALA A 59 17.17 -14.52 -7.61
C ALA A 59 15.78 -14.34 -7.01
N VAL A 60 15.70 -14.02 -5.72
CA VAL A 60 14.49 -13.64 -5.00
C VAL A 60 14.73 -12.27 -4.38
N THR A 61 13.84 -11.32 -4.61
CA THR A 61 13.86 -10.02 -3.92
C THR A 61 12.70 -9.96 -2.93
N LEU A 62 13.03 -9.68 -1.66
CA LEU A 62 12.05 -9.28 -0.66
C LEU A 62 11.92 -7.76 -0.71
N SER A 63 10.70 -7.25 -0.87
CA SER A 63 10.45 -5.82 -1.02
C SER A 63 9.30 -5.36 -0.13
N THR A 64 9.43 -4.19 0.47
CA THR A 64 8.34 -3.47 1.14
C THR A 64 8.66 -1.98 1.17
N HIS A 65 7.79 -1.15 1.74
CA HIS A 65 8.03 0.28 1.85
C HIS A 65 8.52 0.70 3.25
N LEU A 66 9.15 1.87 3.33
CA LEU A 66 9.62 2.46 4.59
C LEU A 66 8.88 3.74 4.98
N ASP A 67 8.07 4.30 4.07
CA ASP A 67 7.21 5.42 4.42
C ASP A 67 6.00 5.02 5.24
N THR A 68 5.37 6.00 5.83
CA THR A 68 4.16 5.82 6.65
C THR A 68 3.22 7.01 6.50
N VAL A 69 1.92 6.78 6.70
CA VAL A 69 0.92 7.85 6.81
C VAL A 69 1.10 8.66 8.11
N PRO A 70 0.69 9.94 8.14
CA PRO A 70 0.61 10.73 9.37
C PRO A 70 -0.51 10.22 10.32
N PRO A 71 -0.44 10.57 11.63
CA PRO A 71 0.68 11.19 12.32
C PRO A 71 1.80 10.19 12.67
N PHE A 72 3.02 10.67 12.91
CA PHE A 72 4.07 9.85 13.52
C PHE A 72 3.65 9.42 14.91
N ILE A 73 3.77 8.12 15.20
CA ILE A 73 3.52 7.51 16.52
C ILE A 73 4.73 6.65 16.83
N GLY A 74 5.51 7.07 17.83
CA GLY A 74 6.70 6.35 18.25
C GLY A 74 6.40 4.97 18.85
N PRO A 75 7.39 4.05 18.84
CA PRO A 75 7.19 2.68 19.26
C PRO A 75 6.97 2.56 20.78
N THR A 76 6.07 1.67 21.17
CA THR A 76 5.85 1.29 22.57
C THR A 76 5.58 -0.21 22.65
N ARG A 77 6.25 -0.90 23.57
CA ARG A 77 5.95 -2.32 23.86
C ARG A 77 4.81 -2.40 24.86
N LYS A 78 3.76 -3.16 24.53
CA LYS A 78 2.59 -3.41 25.39
C LYS A 78 2.29 -4.92 25.40
N GLY A 79 2.80 -5.65 26.39
CA GLY A 79 2.69 -7.11 26.43
C GLY A 79 3.36 -7.75 25.23
N SER A 80 2.62 -8.57 24.46
CA SER A 80 3.09 -9.19 23.23
C SER A 80 3.05 -8.26 21.99
N ARG A 81 2.69 -6.99 22.15
CA ARG A 81 2.51 -6.07 21.03
C ARG A 81 3.59 -5.00 20.99
N LEU A 82 4.06 -4.74 19.77
CA LEU A 82 4.82 -3.55 19.45
C LEU A 82 3.85 -2.56 18.77
N VAL A 83 3.55 -1.47 19.47
CA VAL A 83 2.59 -0.44 19.03
C VAL A 83 3.37 0.74 18.46
N GLY A 84 2.94 1.30 17.35
CA GLY A 84 3.54 2.47 16.71
C GLY A 84 3.18 2.58 15.23
N ARG A 85 3.35 3.74 14.63
CA ARG A 85 3.11 3.97 13.20
C ARG A 85 4.18 3.24 12.37
N GLY A 86 3.75 2.36 11.44
CA GLY A 86 4.62 1.45 10.70
C GLY A 86 4.86 0.12 11.40
N ALA A 87 4.19 -0.17 12.53
CA ALA A 87 4.38 -1.42 13.25
C ALA A 87 3.96 -2.63 12.41
N CYS A 88 2.82 -2.55 11.73
CA CYS A 88 2.41 -3.56 10.75
C CYS A 88 2.56 -3.07 9.31
N ASP A 89 2.56 -1.76 9.06
CA ASP A 89 2.50 -1.17 7.73
C ASP A 89 3.57 -0.06 7.56
N ALA A 90 4.84 -0.40 7.12
CA ALA A 90 5.35 -1.76 6.91
C ALA A 90 6.76 -1.95 7.52
N LYS A 91 7.19 -1.10 8.51
CA LYS A 91 8.54 -1.17 9.10
C LYS A 91 8.78 -2.46 9.89
N GLY A 92 7.72 -3.02 10.53
CA GLY A 92 7.81 -4.34 11.15
C GLY A 92 8.09 -5.43 10.12
N ILE A 93 7.44 -5.35 8.96
CA ILE A 93 7.67 -6.24 7.82
C ILE A 93 9.11 -6.09 7.30
N ALA A 94 9.58 -4.85 7.12
CA ALA A 94 10.95 -4.57 6.70
C ALA A 94 11.97 -5.22 7.66
N ALA A 95 11.76 -5.09 8.98
CA ALA A 95 12.61 -5.73 9.99
C ALA A 95 12.61 -7.26 9.86
N ALA A 96 11.45 -7.87 9.63
CA ALA A 96 11.35 -9.33 9.44
C ALA A 96 12.10 -9.79 8.18
N MET A 97 11.96 -9.05 7.08
CA MET A 97 12.69 -9.31 5.83
C MET A 97 14.21 -9.18 5.99
N MET A 98 14.66 -8.12 6.68
CA MET A 98 16.09 -7.90 6.96
C MET A 98 16.70 -9.04 7.75
N VAL A 99 16.03 -9.47 8.83
CA VAL A 99 16.51 -10.58 9.68
C VAL A 99 16.44 -11.90 8.92
N ALA A 100 15.37 -12.15 8.15
CA ALA A 100 15.25 -13.37 7.35
C ALA A 100 16.33 -13.46 6.27
N ALA A 101 16.58 -12.39 5.53
CA ALA A 101 17.60 -12.33 4.49
C ALA A 101 19.02 -12.53 5.09
N GLN A 102 19.31 -11.88 6.22
CA GLN A 102 20.59 -12.09 6.91
C GLN A 102 20.74 -13.53 7.41
N SER A 103 19.70 -14.14 7.96
CA SER A 103 19.73 -15.53 8.43
C SER A 103 19.92 -16.54 7.29
N LEU A 104 19.37 -16.23 6.10
CA LEU A 104 19.63 -17.02 4.87
C LEU A 104 21.10 -16.94 4.46
N VAL A 105 21.68 -15.74 4.45
CA VAL A 105 23.08 -15.51 4.13
C VAL A 105 24.00 -16.21 5.12
N ASP A 106 23.71 -16.12 6.42
CA ASP A 106 24.48 -16.81 7.47
C ASP A 106 24.42 -18.34 7.33
N ALA A 107 23.34 -18.86 6.72
CA ALA A 107 23.17 -20.26 6.37
C ALA A 107 23.74 -20.65 5.00
N GLY A 108 24.44 -19.74 4.31
CA GLY A 108 25.08 -19.98 3.01
C GLY A 108 24.19 -19.75 1.78
N GLU A 109 22.98 -19.16 1.95
CA GLU A 109 22.11 -18.81 0.82
C GLU A 109 22.17 -17.30 0.55
N ASP A 110 22.90 -16.91 -0.48
CA ASP A 110 23.16 -15.51 -0.85
C ASP A 110 22.38 -15.04 -2.09
N ARG A 111 21.41 -15.85 -2.60
CA ARG A 111 20.59 -15.52 -3.77
C ARG A 111 19.34 -14.73 -3.41
N VAL A 112 19.37 -13.98 -2.33
CA VAL A 112 18.30 -13.11 -1.87
C VAL A 112 18.77 -11.66 -1.88
N ASP A 113 17.93 -10.75 -2.37
CA ASP A 113 18.09 -9.29 -2.32
C ASP A 113 16.97 -8.66 -1.50
N LEU A 114 17.18 -7.42 -1.05
CA LEU A 114 16.20 -6.61 -0.38
C LEU A 114 16.00 -5.31 -1.17
N LEU A 115 14.76 -4.94 -1.40
CA LEU A 115 14.38 -3.66 -1.99
C LEU A 115 13.40 -2.95 -1.04
N PHE A 116 13.81 -1.85 -0.45
CA PHE A 116 12.91 -1.01 0.31
C PHE A 116 12.63 0.27 -0.46
N VAL A 117 11.36 0.45 -0.80
CA VAL A 117 10.88 1.59 -1.56
C VAL A 117 10.33 2.67 -0.63
N VAL A 118 10.14 3.87 -1.19
CA VAL A 118 9.56 5.03 -0.52
C VAL A 118 8.34 5.52 -1.30
N GLY A 119 7.44 6.25 -0.65
CA GLY A 119 6.32 6.88 -1.31
C GLY A 119 5.13 5.97 -1.61
N GLU A 120 5.07 4.74 -1.09
CA GLU A 120 3.96 3.80 -1.33
C GLU A 120 2.62 4.38 -0.92
N GLU A 121 2.56 4.97 0.25
CA GLU A 121 1.36 5.50 0.89
C GLU A 121 0.70 6.69 0.15
N LYS A 122 1.34 7.19 -0.91
CA LYS A 122 0.85 8.38 -1.63
C LYS A 122 0.99 8.31 -3.13
N SER A 123 2.22 8.19 -3.63
CA SER A 123 2.56 8.36 -5.05
C SER A 123 3.07 7.09 -5.69
N SER A 124 3.59 6.14 -4.89
CA SER A 124 4.33 4.96 -5.34
C SER A 124 5.44 5.31 -6.35
N ASP A 125 6.03 6.49 -6.22
CA ASP A 125 7.11 6.95 -7.11
C ASP A 125 8.39 6.15 -6.88
N GLY A 126 8.65 5.70 -5.65
CA GLY A 126 9.74 4.79 -5.33
C GLY A 126 9.67 3.48 -6.11
N ALA A 127 8.50 2.84 -6.10
CA ALA A 127 8.29 1.59 -6.84
C ALA A 127 8.49 1.78 -8.35
N ARG A 128 7.95 2.87 -8.92
CA ARG A 128 8.18 3.20 -10.35
C ARG A 128 9.65 3.40 -10.67
N ALA A 129 10.36 4.16 -9.82
CA ALA A 129 11.78 4.43 -10.00
C ALA A 129 12.61 3.15 -9.90
N ALA A 130 12.25 2.22 -9.02
CA ALA A 130 12.96 0.96 -8.79
C ALA A 130 13.11 0.11 -10.07
N ASN A 131 12.20 0.24 -11.05
CA ASN A 131 12.32 -0.46 -12.34
C ASN A 131 13.52 -0.02 -13.19
N SER A 132 14.21 1.08 -12.85
CA SER A 132 15.46 1.47 -13.50
C SER A 132 16.70 0.80 -12.90
N LEU A 133 16.58 0.14 -11.75
CA LEU A 133 17.67 -0.61 -11.14
C LEU A 133 17.95 -1.90 -11.95
N PRO A 134 19.19 -2.39 -11.99
CA PRO A 134 19.57 -3.57 -12.77
C PRO A 134 19.16 -4.87 -12.07
N ALA A 135 17.86 -5.05 -11.81
CA ALA A 135 17.31 -6.23 -11.15
C ALA A 135 17.51 -7.49 -12.00
N THR A 136 17.88 -8.59 -11.34
CA THR A 136 18.01 -9.92 -11.95
C THR A 136 17.07 -10.94 -11.31
N SER A 137 16.17 -10.50 -10.46
CA SER A 137 15.27 -11.34 -9.69
C SER A 137 14.33 -12.15 -10.58
N ARG A 138 14.18 -13.42 -10.28
CA ARG A 138 13.15 -14.30 -10.86
C ARG A 138 11.83 -14.16 -10.13
N PHE A 139 11.90 -13.84 -8.84
CA PHE A 139 10.75 -13.77 -7.95
C PHE A 139 10.81 -12.49 -7.08
N LEU A 140 9.66 -11.85 -6.93
CA LEU A 140 9.43 -10.73 -6.03
C LEU A 140 8.50 -11.18 -4.90
N VAL A 141 8.90 -11.00 -3.66
CA VAL A 141 8.03 -11.17 -2.49
C VAL A 141 7.81 -9.81 -1.88
N ASN A 142 6.67 -9.19 -2.19
CA ASN A 142 6.30 -7.90 -1.63
C ASN A 142 5.65 -8.09 -0.25
N GLY A 143 5.96 -7.22 0.67
CA GLY A 143 5.56 -7.28 2.06
C GLY A 143 4.46 -6.28 2.39
N GLU A 144 3.29 -6.81 2.73
CA GLU A 144 2.12 -6.09 3.21
C GLU A 144 1.43 -6.87 4.32
N PRO A 145 0.60 -6.25 5.18
CA PRO A 145 -0.05 -6.95 6.28
C PRO A 145 -1.15 -7.91 5.79
N THR A 146 -0.78 -9.16 5.52
CA THR A 146 -1.66 -10.22 5.01
C THR A 146 -2.02 -11.27 6.06
N GLU A 147 -1.84 -10.96 7.34
CA GLU A 147 -2.13 -11.86 8.48
C GLU A 147 -1.30 -13.17 8.45
N GLY A 148 -0.07 -13.11 7.91
CA GLY A 148 0.82 -14.27 7.78
C GLY A 148 0.36 -15.30 6.73
N ARG A 149 -0.57 -14.95 5.85
CA ARG A 149 -1.03 -15.77 4.72
C ARG A 149 -0.48 -15.25 3.41
N LEU A 150 -0.26 -16.13 2.46
CA LEU A 150 0.07 -15.72 1.10
C LEU A 150 -1.18 -15.11 0.46
N ALA A 151 -1.05 -13.96 -0.19
CA ALA A 151 -2.17 -13.44 -0.95
C ALA A 151 -2.42 -14.31 -2.19
N SER A 152 -3.67 -14.75 -2.41
CA SER A 152 -4.08 -15.41 -3.64
C SER A 152 -4.40 -14.39 -4.75
N GLY A 153 -4.64 -13.15 -4.36
CA GLY A 153 -4.83 -12.00 -5.24
C GLY A 153 -5.06 -10.72 -4.44
N ALA A 154 -4.94 -9.59 -5.09
CA ALA A 154 -5.16 -8.26 -4.55
C ALA A 154 -6.13 -7.47 -5.43
N LYS A 155 -7.04 -6.71 -4.80
CA LYS A 155 -7.89 -5.80 -5.55
C LYS A 155 -7.08 -4.65 -6.12
N GLY A 156 -7.47 -4.19 -7.29
CA GLY A 156 -6.99 -2.93 -7.84
C GLY A 156 -7.64 -1.71 -7.20
N SER A 157 -7.22 -0.53 -7.62
CA SER A 157 -7.80 0.72 -7.16
C SER A 157 -7.94 1.75 -8.27
N MET A 158 -8.96 2.60 -8.14
CA MET A 158 -9.18 3.75 -9.01
C MET A 158 -9.85 4.87 -8.20
N THR A 159 -9.29 6.06 -8.27
CA THR A 159 -9.94 7.25 -7.72
C THR A 159 -10.82 7.89 -8.78
N VAL A 160 -12.03 8.27 -8.40
CA VAL A 160 -12.98 8.96 -9.27
C VAL A 160 -13.40 10.26 -8.60
N THR A 161 -13.17 11.38 -9.27
CA THR A 161 -13.68 12.69 -8.83
C THR A 161 -15.06 12.92 -9.45
N VAL A 162 -16.04 13.18 -8.62
CA VAL A 162 -17.42 13.51 -9.00
C VAL A 162 -17.62 15.00 -8.75
N ARG A 163 -18.03 15.74 -9.78
CA ARG A 163 -18.25 17.19 -9.68
C ARG A 163 -19.67 17.54 -10.09
N THR A 164 -20.35 18.32 -9.24
CA THR A 164 -21.61 18.96 -9.59
C THR A 164 -21.47 20.47 -9.54
N THR A 165 -22.15 21.16 -10.46
CA THR A 165 -22.08 22.59 -10.59
C THR A 165 -23.48 23.24 -10.42
N GLY A 166 -23.46 24.44 -9.96
CA GLY A 166 -24.68 25.25 -9.70
C GLY A 166 -24.51 26.70 -10.12
N ARG A 167 -25.22 27.56 -9.42
CA ARG A 167 -25.13 29.01 -9.56
C ARG A 167 -25.28 29.65 -8.18
N ALA A 168 -24.29 30.44 -7.76
CA ALA A 168 -24.31 31.14 -6.49
C ALA A 168 -25.41 32.21 -6.48
N ALA A 169 -26.04 32.37 -5.32
CA ALA A 169 -26.96 33.44 -5.03
C ALA A 169 -27.00 33.69 -3.51
N HIS A 170 -27.54 34.81 -3.08
CA HIS A 170 -27.81 35.03 -1.66
C HIS A 170 -28.91 34.07 -1.20
N SER A 171 -28.71 33.40 -0.05
CA SER A 171 -29.62 32.35 0.43
C SER A 171 -31.05 32.85 0.75
N ALA A 172 -31.23 34.16 0.93
CA ALA A 172 -32.55 34.75 1.08
C ALA A 172 -33.37 34.78 -0.23
N TYR A 173 -32.72 34.56 -1.39
CA TYR A 173 -33.33 34.53 -2.72
C TYR A 173 -32.89 33.27 -3.47
N PRO A 174 -33.23 32.09 -2.96
CA PRO A 174 -32.72 30.82 -3.48
C PRO A 174 -33.13 30.53 -4.92
N GLU A 175 -34.24 31.13 -5.38
CA GLU A 175 -34.75 31.04 -6.76
C GLU A 175 -33.82 31.68 -7.79
N LEU A 176 -32.93 32.58 -7.37
CA LEU A 176 -31.91 33.19 -8.21
C LEU A 176 -30.65 32.31 -8.34
N GLY A 177 -30.51 31.29 -7.47
CA GLY A 177 -29.41 30.33 -7.46
C GLY A 177 -29.75 28.97 -8.05
N LYS A 178 -28.77 28.08 -8.04
CA LYS A 178 -28.93 26.64 -8.27
C LYS A 178 -27.93 25.93 -7.38
N SER A 179 -28.40 25.15 -6.41
CA SER A 179 -27.50 24.44 -5.50
C SER A 179 -26.76 23.31 -6.22
N ALA A 180 -25.42 23.24 -6.03
CA ALA A 180 -24.61 22.11 -6.43
C ALA A 180 -24.65 20.96 -5.40
N ILE A 181 -24.94 21.27 -4.13
CA ILE A 181 -25.00 20.25 -3.06
C ILE A 181 -26.18 19.31 -3.27
N THR A 182 -27.36 19.83 -3.60
CA THR A 182 -28.58 19.02 -3.73
C THR A 182 -28.43 17.88 -4.74
N PRO A 183 -27.98 18.10 -6.00
CA PRO A 183 -27.76 17.00 -6.94
C PRO A 183 -26.62 16.07 -6.51
N MET A 184 -25.58 16.54 -5.83
CA MET A 184 -24.51 15.71 -5.31
C MET A 184 -25.04 14.71 -4.27
N LEU A 185 -25.79 15.17 -3.28
CA LEU A 185 -26.37 14.30 -2.25
C LEU A 185 -27.33 13.27 -2.86
N ALA A 186 -28.21 13.71 -3.78
CA ALA A 186 -29.13 12.83 -4.48
C ALA A 186 -28.42 11.78 -5.35
N LEU A 187 -27.25 12.13 -5.89
CA LEU A 187 -26.43 11.19 -6.66
C LEU A 187 -25.76 10.19 -5.74
N LEU A 188 -25.05 10.65 -4.70
CA LEU A 188 -24.32 9.77 -3.78
C LEU A 188 -25.24 8.82 -3.00
N SER A 189 -26.48 9.20 -2.69
CA SER A 189 -27.44 8.33 -2.00
C SER A 189 -27.85 7.08 -2.78
N THR A 190 -27.60 7.04 -4.10
CA THR A 190 -27.88 5.87 -4.95
C THR A 190 -26.64 5.04 -5.27
N LEU A 191 -25.50 5.33 -4.65
CA LEU A 191 -24.23 4.66 -4.95
C LEU A 191 -24.25 3.19 -4.56
N GLU A 192 -24.92 2.84 -3.45
CA GLU A 192 -25.04 1.47 -2.97
C GLU A 192 -25.98 0.59 -3.81
N GLU A 193 -26.79 1.20 -4.70
CA GLU A 193 -27.71 0.50 -5.59
C GLU A 193 -27.01 0.01 -6.89
N LEU A 194 -25.74 0.38 -7.09
CA LEU A 194 -25.02 0.02 -8.30
C LEU A 194 -24.71 -1.49 -8.33
N ASP A 195 -25.06 -2.13 -9.44
CA ASP A 195 -24.67 -3.51 -9.73
C ASP A 195 -23.21 -3.53 -10.24
N LEU A 196 -22.29 -3.72 -9.29
CA LEU A 196 -20.85 -3.68 -9.53
C LEU A 196 -20.30 -5.08 -9.81
N PRO A 197 -19.24 -5.20 -10.66
CA PRO A 197 -18.62 -6.47 -10.96
C PRO A 197 -18.11 -7.20 -9.70
N ALA A 198 -18.23 -8.53 -9.72
CA ALA A 198 -17.66 -9.42 -8.72
C ALA A 198 -16.72 -10.43 -9.38
N HIS A 199 -15.71 -10.88 -8.63
CA HIS A 199 -14.77 -11.92 -9.04
C HIS A 199 -14.84 -13.09 -8.05
N PRO A 200 -14.82 -14.36 -8.52
CA PRO A 200 -14.94 -15.53 -7.64
C PRO A 200 -13.96 -15.56 -6.48
N GLU A 201 -12.74 -15.09 -6.68
CA GLU A 201 -11.67 -15.09 -5.68
C GLU A 201 -11.56 -13.76 -4.93
N LEU A 202 -11.65 -12.62 -5.63
CA LEU A 202 -11.46 -11.30 -5.03
C LEU A 202 -12.73 -10.72 -4.39
N GLY A 203 -13.88 -11.37 -4.57
CA GLY A 203 -15.16 -10.87 -4.09
C GLY A 203 -15.70 -9.71 -4.95
N SER A 204 -16.45 -8.80 -4.35
CA SER A 204 -17.13 -7.71 -5.08
C SER A 204 -16.24 -6.47 -5.20
N THR A 205 -16.41 -5.73 -6.30
CA THR A 205 -15.97 -4.32 -6.40
C THR A 205 -16.66 -3.50 -5.31
N THR A 206 -15.94 -2.60 -4.66
CA THR A 206 -16.50 -1.73 -3.64
C THR A 206 -16.16 -0.26 -3.94
N ILE A 207 -17.04 0.65 -3.52
CA ILE A 207 -16.84 2.09 -3.65
C ILE A 207 -16.98 2.74 -2.27
N ASN A 208 -16.00 3.56 -1.92
CA ASN A 208 -16.04 4.38 -0.72
C ASN A 208 -16.06 5.86 -1.11
N VAL A 209 -16.95 6.65 -0.50
CA VAL A 209 -16.91 8.10 -0.59
C VAL A 209 -15.87 8.60 0.41
N GLY A 210 -14.66 8.89 -0.09
CA GLY A 210 -13.51 9.27 0.75
C GLY A 210 -13.60 10.73 1.22
N THR A 211 -14.00 11.65 0.34
CA THR A 211 -14.15 13.05 0.66
C THR A 211 -15.38 13.65 -0.01
N LEU A 212 -15.97 14.67 0.64
CA LEU A 212 -17.01 15.50 0.06
C LEU A 212 -16.79 16.95 0.52
N ASN A 213 -16.50 17.83 -0.43
CA ASN A 213 -16.30 19.26 -0.19
C ASN A 213 -17.31 20.06 -0.98
N ALA A 214 -18.01 20.98 -0.34
CA ALA A 214 -19.06 21.75 -1.01
C ALA A 214 -19.40 23.05 -0.27
N GLY A 215 -19.78 24.09 -1.05
CA GLY A 215 -20.19 25.37 -0.51
C GLY A 215 -19.04 26.17 0.11
N ARG A 216 -19.31 27.38 0.56
CA ARG A 216 -18.36 28.32 1.18
C ARG A 216 -18.90 28.88 2.48
N GLU A 217 -20.13 29.40 2.42
CA GLU A 217 -20.82 30.07 3.55
C GLU A 217 -22.28 29.68 3.57
N ALA A 218 -22.88 29.62 4.76
CA ALA A 218 -24.27 29.20 4.95
C ALA A 218 -25.30 30.14 4.29
N ASN A 219 -24.97 31.42 4.08
CA ASN A 219 -25.82 32.39 3.44
C ASN A 219 -25.62 32.51 1.91
N ILE A 220 -24.89 31.58 1.29
CA ILE A 220 -24.69 31.51 -0.16
C ILE A 220 -25.25 30.17 -0.68
N VAL A 221 -26.05 30.24 -1.75
CA VAL A 221 -26.43 29.03 -2.51
C VAL A 221 -25.14 28.44 -3.14
N PRO A 222 -24.75 27.19 -2.85
CA PRO A 222 -23.47 26.64 -3.29
C PRO A 222 -23.45 26.39 -4.80
N ASP A 223 -22.39 26.85 -5.46
CA ASP A 223 -22.20 26.74 -6.91
C ASP A 223 -21.29 25.56 -7.32
N GLU A 224 -20.61 24.91 -6.35
CA GLU A 224 -19.78 23.75 -6.59
C GLU A 224 -19.89 22.74 -5.44
N ALA A 225 -19.85 21.44 -5.80
CA ALA A 225 -19.60 20.35 -4.87
C ALA A 225 -18.72 19.30 -5.55
N VAL A 226 -17.74 18.77 -4.81
CA VAL A 226 -16.76 17.79 -5.30
C VAL A 226 -16.68 16.65 -4.30
N ALA A 227 -16.85 15.41 -4.77
CA ALA A 227 -16.62 14.21 -4.00
C ALA A 227 -15.48 13.38 -4.64
N GLN A 228 -14.68 12.71 -3.82
CA GLN A 228 -13.72 11.70 -4.27
C GLN A 228 -14.18 10.32 -3.83
N LEU A 229 -14.28 9.43 -4.79
CA LEU A 229 -14.62 8.02 -4.60
C LEU A 229 -13.35 7.18 -4.74
N MET A 230 -13.14 6.26 -3.80
CA MET A 230 -12.15 5.19 -3.91
C MET A 230 -12.85 3.92 -4.34
N VAL A 231 -12.53 3.42 -5.52
CA VAL A 231 -13.06 2.17 -6.08
C VAL A 231 -12.03 1.07 -5.90
N ARG A 232 -12.40 -0.04 -5.26
CA ARG A 232 -11.59 -1.27 -5.21
C ARG A 232 -12.02 -2.20 -6.33
N LEU A 233 -11.16 -2.35 -7.33
CA LEU A 233 -11.42 -3.09 -8.57
C LEU A 233 -11.14 -4.59 -8.39
N VAL A 234 -11.96 -5.45 -9.01
CA VAL A 234 -11.75 -6.91 -9.03
C VAL A 234 -11.47 -7.45 -10.44
N GLY A 235 -11.33 -6.56 -11.42
CA GLY A 235 -11.07 -6.89 -12.82
C GLY A 235 -10.82 -5.64 -13.65
N ASP A 236 -11.12 -5.71 -14.94
CA ASP A 236 -10.99 -4.60 -15.87
C ASP A 236 -11.85 -3.39 -15.42
N PRO A 237 -11.26 -2.18 -15.34
CA PRO A 237 -11.98 -1.00 -14.89
C PRO A 237 -13.04 -0.47 -15.87
N SER A 238 -13.03 -0.90 -17.15
CA SER A 238 -13.94 -0.39 -18.17
C SER A 238 -15.40 -0.58 -17.81
N GLY A 239 -15.76 -1.77 -17.32
CA GLY A 239 -17.12 -2.06 -16.88
C GLY A 239 -17.59 -1.16 -15.73
N VAL A 240 -16.70 -0.91 -14.76
CA VAL A 240 -16.99 0.01 -13.64
C VAL A 240 -17.11 1.45 -14.12
N ARG A 241 -16.26 1.89 -15.05
CA ARG A 241 -16.35 3.22 -15.67
C ARG A 241 -17.67 3.43 -16.36
N GLU A 242 -18.10 2.49 -17.19
CA GLU A 242 -19.40 2.56 -17.87
C GLU A 242 -20.59 2.62 -16.91
N ILE A 243 -20.53 1.88 -15.79
CA ILE A 243 -21.57 1.92 -14.75
C ILE A 243 -21.62 3.31 -14.13
N LEU A 244 -20.47 3.86 -13.73
CA LEU A 244 -20.38 5.18 -13.11
C LEU A 244 -20.77 6.31 -14.08
N GLU A 245 -20.40 6.23 -15.35
CA GLU A 245 -20.81 7.17 -16.39
C GLU A 245 -22.33 7.17 -16.61
N ARG A 246 -22.96 5.98 -16.62
CA ARG A 246 -24.42 5.88 -16.69
C ARG A 246 -25.09 6.44 -15.45
N TRP A 247 -24.55 6.11 -14.28
CA TRP A 247 -25.03 6.58 -12.98
C TRP A 247 -24.98 8.11 -12.87
N SER A 248 -23.92 8.76 -13.33
CA SER A 248 -23.75 10.21 -13.24
C SER A 248 -24.45 11.01 -14.36
N ARG A 249 -24.89 10.35 -15.43
CA ARG A 249 -25.32 10.96 -16.69
C ARG A 249 -26.29 12.14 -16.50
N GLY A 250 -25.87 13.31 -16.95
CA GLY A 250 -26.65 14.55 -16.88
C GLY A 250 -26.80 15.14 -15.47
N ARG A 251 -26.13 14.56 -14.46
CA ARG A 251 -26.20 15.00 -13.06
C ARG A 251 -24.85 15.49 -12.53
N ALA A 252 -23.74 14.88 -12.97
CA ALA A 252 -22.39 15.22 -12.53
C ALA A 252 -21.38 14.95 -13.64
N GLU A 253 -20.23 15.61 -13.54
CA GLU A 253 -19.03 15.32 -14.32
C GLU A 253 -18.16 14.33 -13.54
N LEU A 254 -17.56 13.38 -14.26
CA LEU A 254 -16.62 12.41 -13.68
C LEU A 254 -15.22 12.60 -14.26
N GLU A 255 -14.23 12.55 -13.39
CA GLU A 255 -12.82 12.48 -13.76
C GLU A 255 -12.23 11.22 -13.13
N PHE A 256 -11.66 10.35 -13.97
CA PHE A 256 -11.04 9.09 -13.56
C PHE A 256 -9.53 9.24 -13.49
N ALA A 257 -8.95 9.06 -12.32
CA ALA A 257 -7.50 8.96 -12.17
C ALA A 257 -6.96 7.67 -12.82
N PRO A 258 -5.65 7.59 -13.08
CA PRO A 258 -5.00 6.32 -13.41
C PRO A 258 -5.36 5.25 -12.38
N HIS A 259 -5.60 4.02 -12.84
CA HIS A 259 -5.94 2.90 -11.99
C HIS A 259 -4.75 1.99 -11.75
N VAL A 260 -4.78 1.26 -10.64
CA VAL A 260 -3.92 0.12 -10.37
C VAL A 260 -4.75 -1.14 -10.66
N PRO A 261 -4.28 -2.09 -11.49
CA PRO A 261 -5.06 -3.27 -11.84
C PRO A 261 -5.18 -4.25 -10.66
N ALA A 262 -6.28 -5.01 -10.62
CA ALA A 262 -6.38 -6.17 -9.76
C ALA A 262 -5.42 -7.26 -10.24
N GLN A 263 -4.88 -8.06 -9.31
CA GLN A 263 -3.93 -9.13 -9.62
C GLN A 263 -4.33 -10.43 -8.93
N LEU A 264 -4.01 -11.55 -9.60
CA LEU A 264 -4.04 -12.88 -9.01
C LEU A 264 -2.60 -13.37 -8.87
N PHE A 265 -2.30 -14.07 -7.79
CA PHE A 265 -0.97 -14.57 -7.47
C PHE A 265 -0.93 -16.10 -7.46
N SER A 266 0.25 -16.65 -7.75
CA SER A 266 0.48 -18.07 -7.63
C SER A 266 0.61 -18.48 -6.16
N ALA A 267 0.16 -19.70 -5.84
CA ALA A 267 0.37 -20.28 -4.52
C ALA A 267 1.79 -20.81 -4.35
N ILE A 268 2.31 -20.78 -3.12
CA ILE A 268 3.53 -21.47 -2.71
C ILE A 268 3.12 -22.67 -1.86
N PRO A 269 3.59 -23.90 -2.16
CA PRO A 269 3.24 -25.08 -1.38
C PRO A 269 3.54 -24.93 0.12
N GLY A 270 2.57 -25.31 0.96
CA GLY A 270 2.69 -25.24 2.42
C GLY A 270 2.36 -23.88 3.03
N PHE A 271 1.80 -22.95 2.26
CA PHE A 271 1.24 -21.69 2.76
C PHE A 271 -0.28 -21.64 2.54
N GLU A 272 -0.99 -21.17 3.54
CA GLU A 272 -2.39 -20.80 3.38
C GLU A 272 -2.52 -19.55 2.50
N CYS A 273 -3.55 -19.52 1.64
CA CYS A 273 -3.78 -18.41 0.73
C CYS A 273 -5.12 -17.74 1.03
N ALA A 274 -5.18 -16.42 0.89
CA ALA A 274 -6.41 -15.63 0.97
C ALA A 274 -6.30 -14.37 0.10
N PRO A 275 -7.40 -13.88 -0.50
CA PRO A 275 -7.39 -12.63 -1.23
C PRO A 275 -7.28 -11.44 -0.26
N VAL A 276 -6.66 -10.35 -0.72
CA VAL A 276 -6.62 -9.07 -0.01
C VAL A 276 -7.43 -8.00 -0.74
N SER A 277 -8.01 -7.08 0.02
CA SER A 277 -8.87 -6.03 -0.53
C SER A 277 -8.16 -4.70 -0.80
N PHE A 278 -6.86 -4.63 -0.54
CA PHE A 278 -6.01 -3.46 -0.78
C PHE A 278 -5.09 -3.68 -1.99
N THR A 279 -4.45 -2.62 -2.44
CA THR A 279 -3.39 -2.63 -3.47
C THR A 279 -2.04 -2.58 -2.81
N SER A 280 -1.00 -3.00 -3.55
CA SER A 280 0.41 -2.88 -3.18
C SER A 280 1.22 -2.32 -4.34
N ASP A 281 2.51 -2.14 -4.16
CA ASP A 281 3.42 -1.68 -5.21
C ASP A 281 3.72 -2.74 -6.31
N ILE A 282 3.26 -3.98 -6.16
CA ILE A 282 3.53 -5.06 -7.12
C ILE A 282 3.27 -4.66 -8.58
N PRO A 283 2.12 -4.04 -8.96
CA PRO A 283 1.86 -3.66 -10.34
C PRO A 283 2.86 -2.65 -10.92
N LEU A 284 3.60 -1.99 -10.07
CA LEU A 284 4.58 -0.96 -10.43
C LEU A 284 6.02 -1.48 -10.39
N LEU A 285 6.24 -2.70 -9.87
CA LEU A 285 7.52 -3.42 -9.80
C LEU A 285 7.60 -4.52 -10.87
N ASP A 286 7.18 -4.23 -12.09
CA ASP A 286 6.99 -5.17 -13.19
C ASP A 286 8.28 -5.82 -13.72
N ARG A 287 9.45 -5.29 -13.35
CA ARG A 287 10.76 -5.81 -13.75
C ARG A 287 11.43 -6.71 -12.71
N TRP A 288 10.77 -6.97 -11.58
CA TRP A 288 11.35 -7.68 -10.43
C TRP A 288 10.97 -9.17 -10.36
N GLY A 289 10.40 -9.71 -11.44
CA GLY A 289 10.07 -11.14 -11.57
C GLY A 289 8.65 -11.50 -11.18
N THR A 290 8.38 -12.80 -10.98
CA THR A 290 7.05 -13.29 -10.62
C THR A 290 6.68 -12.84 -9.20
N PRO A 291 5.55 -12.11 -9.03
CA PRO A 291 5.21 -11.51 -7.75
C PRO A 291 4.48 -12.47 -6.81
N PHE A 292 4.76 -12.30 -5.51
CA PHE A 292 4.03 -12.86 -4.37
C PHE A 292 3.81 -11.74 -3.36
N LEU A 293 2.74 -11.84 -2.58
CA LEU A 293 2.40 -10.87 -1.53
C LEU A 293 2.24 -11.61 -0.20
N PHE A 294 3.01 -11.21 0.81
CA PHE A 294 3.01 -11.86 2.11
C PHE A 294 3.54 -10.93 3.20
N GLY A 295 2.95 -10.95 4.39
CA GLY A 295 3.52 -10.32 5.57
C GLY A 295 2.70 -10.56 6.84
N PRO A 296 3.32 -10.35 8.00
CA PRO A 296 2.65 -10.42 9.30
C PRO A 296 1.77 -9.19 9.53
N GLY A 297 0.90 -9.28 10.54
CA GLY A 297 0.01 -8.20 10.96
C GLY A 297 -1.25 -8.11 10.11
N SER A 298 -2.17 -7.26 10.53
CA SER A 298 -3.46 -7.07 9.88
C SER A 298 -3.62 -5.66 9.35
N ILE A 299 -4.06 -5.54 8.09
CA ILE A 299 -4.38 -4.25 7.47
C ILE A 299 -5.49 -3.48 8.23
N THR A 300 -6.29 -4.18 9.02
CA THR A 300 -7.41 -3.56 9.75
C THR A 300 -6.97 -2.65 10.89
N VAL A 301 -5.71 -2.76 11.34
CA VAL A 301 -5.13 -1.88 12.35
C VAL A 301 -4.18 -0.83 11.76
N ALA A 302 -3.75 -1.01 10.51
CA ALA A 302 -2.97 -0.02 9.76
C ALA A 302 -3.72 1.31 9.67
N HIS A 303 -2.97 2.42 9.56
CA HIS A 303 -3.51 3.79 9.45
C HIS A 303 -4.36 4.25 10.65
N THR A 304 -4.46 3.45 11.72
CA THR A 304 -5.19 3.82 12.94
C THR A 304 -4.26 4.42 14.00
N PRO A 305 -4.77 5.15 15.01
CA PRO A 305 -3.97 5.58 16.16
C PRO A 305 -3.46 4.42 17.05
N HIS A 306 -3.98 3.22 16.82
CA HIS A 306 -3.69 2.03 17.62
C HIS A 306 -2.98 0.95 16.81
N GLU A 307 -2.28 1.32 15.76
CA GLU A 307 -1.50 0.41 14.93
C GLU A 307 -0.49 -0.36 15.76
N TYR A 308 -0.43 -1.68 15.54
CA TYR A 308 0.47 -2.58 16.24
C TYR A 308 0.79 -3.82 15.42
N ILE A 309 1.85 -4.52 15.82
CA ILE A 309 2.13 -5.89 15.40
C ILE A 309 2.34 -6.77 16.65
N ASP A 310 1.88 -8.02 16.60
CA ASP A 310 2.22 -9.00 17.64
C ASP A 310 3.66 -9.47 17.47
N THR A 311 4.41 -9.54 18.56
CA THR A 311 5.83 -9.91 18.51
C THR A 311 6.06 -11.39 18.17
N GLY A 312 5.06 -12.25 18.39
CA GLY A 312 5.06 -13.64 17.94
C GLY A 312 4.92 -13.71 16.42
N GLU A 313 3.91 -13.04 15.85
CA GLU A 313 3.71 -12.96 14.40
C GLU A 313 4.94 -12.40 13.67
N LEU A 314 5.61 -11.40 14.28
CA LEU A 314 6.82 -10.83 13.71
C LEU A 314 7.99 -11.82 13.66
N ARG A 315 8.14 -12.67 14.68
CA ARG A 315 9.14 -13.75 14.69
C ARG A 315 8.80 -14.86 13.71
N ASP A 316 7.53 -15.28 13.67
CA ASP A 316 7.04 -16.30 12.75
C ASP A 316 7.20 -15.86 11.28
N ALA A 317 7.11 -14.55 11.03
CA ALA A 317 7.32 -13.97 9.70
C ALA A 317 8.78 -14.14 9.23
N VAL A 318 9.77 -14.05 10.11
CA VAL A 318 11.18 -14.31 9.76
C VAL A 318 11.32 -15.73 9.20
N ASP A 319 10.79 -16.72 9.91
CA ASP A 319 10.85 -18.13 9.47
C ASP A 319 10.04 -18.35 8.19
N SER A 320 8.91 -17.65 8.04
CA SER A 320 8.07 -17.74 6.85
C SER A 320 8.78 -17.15 5.63
N TYR A 321 9.41 -15.98 5.72
CA TYR A 321 10.20 -15.41 4.61
C TYR A 321 11.37 -16.33 4.22
N MET A 322 12.09 -16.90 5.20
CA MET A 322 13.16 -17.89 4.90
C MET A 322 12.63 -19.10 4.16
N ARG A 323 11.46 -19.62 4.56
CA ARG A 323 10.82 -20.77 3.92
C ARG A 323 10.33 -20.43 2.51
N ILE A 324 9.72 -19.24 2.31
CA ILE A 324 9.31 -18.74 0.99
C ILE A 324 10.51 -18.68 0.04
N VAL A 325 11.59 -18.01 0.45
CA VAL A 325 12.81 -17.87 -0.36
C VAL A 325 13.38 -19.23 -0.75
N ARG A 326 13.54 -20.16 0.20
CA ARG A 326 14.06 -21.51 -0.09
C ARG A 326 13.18 -22.28 -1.06
N THR A 327 11.85 -22.19 -0.92
CA THR A 327 10.91 -22.86 -1.82
C THR A 327 11.01 -22.32 -3.23
N LEU A 328 11.06 -20.99 -3.38
CA LEU A 328 11.18 -20.32 -4.69
C LEU A 328 12.54 -20.60 -5.35
N LEU A 329 13.61 -20.72 -4.59
CA LEU A 329 14.94 -21.05 -5.12
C LEU A 329 15.08 -22.50 -5.54
N ALA A 330 14.20 -23.39 -5.07
CA ALA A 330 14.16 -24.81 -5.45
C ALA A 330 13.28 -25.08 -6.68
N SER A 331 12.46 -24.12 -7.10
CA SER A 331 11.60 -24.17 -8.30
C SER A 331 12.35 -23.62 -9.52
#